data_4832f4ebbe72470da37a406c4d4b2201
#
_entry.id   4832f4ebbe72470da37a406c4d4b2201
#
_cell.length_a   1.000
_cell.length_b   1.000
_cell.length_c   1.000
_cell.angle_alpha   90.00
_cell.angle_beta   90.00
_cell.angle_gamma   90.00
#
_symmetry.space_group_name_H-M   'P 1'
#
loop_
_entity.id
_entity.type
_entity.pdbx_description
1 polymer ?
#
loop_
_entity_poly.entity_id
_entity_poly.type
_entity_poly.pdbx_seq_one_letter_code
_entity_poly.pdbx_strand_id
1 'polypeptide(L)'
;MEIIDFHVHPFRRKENCLNFYPEMDDLDASGMQNQLTQAGISHICGSVLTKQPMEPGFDGLRRLNREALALRESLGDFYTPGFHIHPAFCRESCEEIDFMHRRGIRLMGELVPYMHGWGEFDGQSWMEIMDLADDYSLLCCYHTPFAFDMGPMLSAHPNVTFVAAHPGDRERVEEHIQLMKRHDNLYLDLSGTGLFRLGVLRHLVTQVGAERILFGTDYPICNPRMYVQAVLGENLPEEVTEKILCGNSRRLLQL
;
A
#
# COMPACT_ATOMS: atom_id res chain seq x y z
N MET A 1 -8.52 20.84 1.68
CA MET A 1 -8.06 19.69 2.49
C MET A 1 -7.00 18.96 1.71
N GLU A 2 -5.90 18.62 2.33
CA GLU A 2 -4.85 17.82 1.71
C GLU A 2 -5.28 16.35 1.65
N ILE A 3 -4.87 15.63 0.59
CA ILE A 3 -5.16 14.20 0.41
C ILE A 3 -3.87 13.48 0.08
N ILE A 4 -3.51 12.49 0.91
CA ILE A 4 -2.39 11.58 0.70
C ILE A 4 -2.96 10.20 0.35
N ASP A 5 -2.69 9.75 -0.86
CA ASP A 5 -3.07 8.42 -1.32
C ASP A 5 -1.98 7.41 -0.93
N PHE A 6 -2.26 6.61 0.08
CA PHE A 6 -1.29 5.66 0.63
C PHE A 6 -1.10 4.41 -0.24
N HIS A 7 -1.97 4.21 -1.23
CA HIS A 7 -1.94 2.97 -2.01
C HIS A 7 -2.15 3.23 -3.50
N VAL A 8 -1.05 3.34 -4.22
CA VAL A 8 -1.03 3.45 -5.67
C VAL A 8 0.03 2.55 -6.29
N HIS A 9 -0.15 2.20 -7.56
CA HIS A 9 0.84 1.51 -8.39
C HIS A 9 1.30 2.44 -9.51
N PRO A 10 2.26 3.35 -9.21
CA PRO A 10 2.67 4.37 -10.17
C PRO A 10 3.48 3.75 -11.31
N PHE A 11 3.49 4.41 -12.44
CA PHE A 11 4.17 3.95 -13.66
C PHE A 11 4.83 5.12 -14.41
N ARG A 12 5.88 4.81 -15.16
CA ARG A 12 6.54 5.81 -16.02
C ARG A 12 5.90 5.93 -17.40
N ARG A 13 5.33 4.84 -17.88
CA ARG A 13 4.68 4.73 -19.19
C ARG A 13 3.48 3.81 -19.10
N LYS A 14 2.46 4.08 -19.90
CA LYS A 14 1.22 3.28 -19.96
C LYS A 14 1.46 1.79 -20.13
N GLU A 15 2.43 1.38 -20.93
CA GLU A 15 2.73 -0.04 -21.17
C GLU A 15 3.13 -0.80 -19.89
N ASN A 16 3.67 -0.08 -18.90
CA ASN A 16 4.08 -0.65 -17.60
C ASN A 16 2.98 -0.53 -16.54
N CYS A 17 1.86 0.06 -16.88
CA CYS A 17 0.78 0.34 -15.96
C CYS A 17 -0.01 -0.93 -15.62
N LEU A 18 -0.41 -1.05 -14.36
CA LEU A 18 -1.28 -2.12 -13.86
C LEU A 18 -2.76 -1.80 -14.14
N ASN A 19 -3.11 -1.47 -15.38
CA ASN A 19 -4.48 -1.20 -15.78
C ASN A 19 -5.06 -2.36 -16.57
N PHE A 20 -6.38 -2.62 -16.41
CA PHE A 20 -7.06 -3.73 -17.06
C PHE A 20 -7.72 -3.37 -18.41
N TYR A 21 -7.82 -2.07 -18.71
CA TYR A 21 -8.52 -1.57 -19.88
C TYR A 21 -7.57 -0.85 -20.83
N PRO A 22 -7.49 -1.27 -22.11
CA PRO A 22 -6.56 -0.71 -23.09
C PRO A 22 -6.92 0.72 -23.54
N GLU A 23 -8.19 1.11 -23.33
CA GLU A 23 -8.73 2.43 -23.71
C GLU A 23 -8.32 3.55 -22.76
N MET A 24 -7.62 3.24 -21.68
CA MET A 24 -7.05 4.29 -20.81
C MET A 24 -6.13 5.21 -21.62
N ASP A 25 -6.17 6.51 -21.31
CA ASP A 25 -5.32 7.52 -21.94
C ASP A 25 -3.84 7.10 -21.93
N ASP A 26 -3.11 7.52 -22.96
CA ASP A 26 -1.66 7.32 -23.03
C ASP A 26 -0.97 8.32 -22.10
N LEU A 27 -0.63 7.85 -20.89
CA LEU A 27 -0.06 8.64 -19.82
C LEU A 27 1.39 8.23 -19.56
N ASP A 28 2.22 9.23 -19.39
CA ASP A 28 3.51 9.13 -18.72
C ASP A 28 3.41 9.49 -17.23
N ALA A 29 4.52 9.54 -16.52
CA ALA A 29 4.56 9.91 -15.12
C ALA A 29 3.95 11.29 -14.83
N SER A 30 4.15 12.27 -15.72
CA SER A 30 3.59 13.62 -15.58
C SER A 30 2.07 13.62 -15.80
N GLY A 31 1.59 12.91 -16.80
CA GLY A 31 0.16 12.73 -17.06
C GLY A 31 -0.55 12.03 -15.90
N MET A 32 0.08 10.99 -15.33
CA MET A 32 -0.40 10.33 -14.12
C MET A 32 -0.50 11.31 -12.94
N GLN A 33 0.55 12.09 -12.66
CA GLN A 33 0.55 13.10 -11.60
C GLN A 33 -0.57 14.12 -11.81
N ASN A 34 -0.76 14.61 -13.02
CA ASN A 34 -1.81 15.57 -13.35
C ASN A 34 -3.20 14.97 -13.09
N GLN A 35 -3.43 13.72 -13.47
CA GLN A 35 -4.71 13.04 -13.27
C GLN A 35 -5.03 12.88 -11.76
N LEU A 36 -4.05 12.48 -10.95
CA LEU A 36 -4.19 12.35 -9.50
C LEU A 36 -4.40 13.70 -8.82
N THR A 37 -3.64 14.73 -9.24
CA THR A 37 -3.81 16.11 -8.74
C THR A 37 -5.20 16.66 -9.06
N GLN A 38 -5.75 16.38 -10.24
CA GLN A 38 -7.12 16.74 -10.60
C GLN A 38 -8.18 15.99 -9.79
N ALA A 39 -7.84 14.86 -9.18
CA ALA A 39 -8.70 14.18 -8.21
C ALA A 39 -8.59 14.78 -6.80
N GLY A 40 -7.72 15.76 -6.58
CA GLY A 40 -7.47 16.41 -5.30
C GLY A 40 -6.33 15.79 -4.49
N ILE A 41 -5.62 14.80 -5.04
CA ILE A 41 -4.52 14.11 -4.36
C ILE A 41 -3.24 14.94 -4.49
N SER A 42 -2.60 15.22 -3.37
CA SER A 42 -1.40 16.06 -3.26
C SER A 42 -0.12 15.27 -3.04
N HIS A 43 -0.23 14.01 -2.62
CA HIS A 43 0.89 13.09 -2.41
C HIS A 43 0.44 11.67 -2.61
N ILE A 44 1.31 10.83 -3.17
CA ILE A 44 1.05 9.41 -3.38
C ILE A 44 2.15 8.55 -2.75
N CYS A 45 1.78 7.32 -2.39
CA CYS A 45 2.70 6.34 -1.82
C CYS A 45 2.35 4.95 -2.38
N GLY A 46 3.34 4.13 -2.63
CA GLY A 46 3.11 2.76 -3.11
C GLY A 46 4.24 2.22 -3.99
N SER A 47 4.06 1.00 -4.46
CA SER A 47 5.07 0.27 -5.23
C SER A 47 4.71 0.16 -6.71
N VAL A 48 5.74 0.11 -7.55
CA VAL A 48 5.55 -0.16 -8.98
C VAL A 48 5.18 -1.62 -9.18
N LEU A 49 4.03 -1.87 -9.78
CA LEU A 49 3.59 -3.18 -10.25
C LEU A 49 3.36 -3.16 -11.76
N THR A 50 3.51 -4.29 -12.42
CA THR A 50 3.30 -4.40 -13.87
C THR A 50 2.65 -5.74 -14.22
N LYS A 51 1.86 -5.74 -15.30
CA LYS A 51 1.36 -6.96 -15.95
C LYS A 51 2.37 -7.60 -16.90
N GLN A 52 3.43 -6.88 -17.24
CA GLN A 52 4.46 -7.42 -18.12
C GLN A 52 5.15 -8.61 -17.46
N PRO A 53 5.52 -9.65 -18.22
CA PRO A 53 6.30 -10.74 -17.68
C PRO A 53 7.58 -10.21 -17.03
N MET A 54 7.82 -10.64 -15.80
CA MET A 54 9.04 -10.29 -15.09
C MET A 54 10.17 -11.23 -15.47
N GLU A 55 11.39 -10.73 -15.37
CA GLU A 55 12.59 -11.55 -15.45
C GLU A 55 12.57 -12.61 -14.34
N PRO A 56 13.09 -13.85 -14.62
CA PRO A 56 13.17 -14.88 -13.61
C PRO A 56 14.04 -14.46 -12.42
N GLY A 57 13.68 -14.95 -11.24
CA GLY A 57 14.43 -14.71 -10.01
C GLY A 57 14.15 -13.31 -9.42
N PHE A 58 15.06 -12.86 -8.56
CA PHE A 58 14.91 -11.57 -7.85
C PHE A 58 15.16 -10.34 -8.72
N ASP A 59 15.81 -10.49 -9.87
CA ASP A 59 16.18 -9.35 -10.74
C ASP A 59 14.96 -8.62 -11.32
N GLY A 60 13.85 -9.33 -11.56
CA GLY A 60 12.59 -8.72 -11.96
C GLY A 60 12.06 -7.74 -10.90
N LEU A 61 12.04 -8.16 -9.63
CA LEU A 61 11.62 -7.32 -8.51
C LEU A 61 12.59 -6.14 -8.30
N ARG A 62 13.89 -6.42 -8.35
CA ARG A 62 14.91 -5.37 -8.25
C ARG A 62 14.73 -4.29 -9.32
N ARG A 63 14.36 -4.67 -10.54
CA ARG A 63 14.04 -3.71 -11.61
C ARG A 63 12.84 -2.84 -11.26
N LEU A 64 11.75 -3.41 -10.73
CA LEU A 64 10.59 -2.63 -10.28
C LEU A 64 10.97 -1.66 -9.16
N ASN A 65 11.78 -2.10 -8.21
CA ASN A 65 12.29 -1.27 -7.12
C ASN A 65 13.16 -0.10 -7.65
N ARG A 66 13.99 -0.32 -8.66
CA ARG A 66 14.77 0.76 -9.30
C ARG A 66 13.89 1.71 -10.11
N GLU A 67 12.81 1.21 -10.71
CA GLU A 67 11.83 2.05 -11.39
C GLU A 67 11.09 2.96 -10.39
N ALA A 68 10.75 2.46 -9.21
CA ALA A 68 10.17 3.28 -8.14
C ALA A 68 11.10 4.43 -7.71
N LEU A 69 12.42 4.17 -7.59
CA LEU A 69 13.41 5.22 -7.29
C LEU A 69 13.51 6.25 -8.42
N ALA A 70 13.52 5.80 -9.68
CA ALA A 70 13.55 6.71 -10.83
C ALA A 70 12.28 7.57 -10.95
N LEU A 71 11.13 7.01 -10.57
CA LEU A 71 9.87 7.77 -10.46
C LEU A 71 9.96 8.83 -9.36
N ARG A 72 10.54 8.52 -8.20
CA ARG A 72 10.76 9.49 -7.12
C ARG A 72 11.62 10.66 -7.61
N GLU A 73 12.68 10.40 -8.38
CA GLU A 73 13.49 11.47 -8.97
C GLU A 73 12.68 12.38 -9.91
N SER A 74 11.72 11.81 -10.64
CA SER A 74 10.89 12.54 -11.60
C SER A 74 9.73 13.30 -10.95
N LEU A 75 9.12 12.72 -9.92
CA LEU A 75 7.92 13.24 -9.26
C LEU A 75 8.22 14.06 -7.99
N GLY A 76 9.46 14.01 -7.49
CA GLY A 76 9.89 14.74 -6.30
C GLY A 76 9.04 14.43 -5.07
N ASP A 77 8.68 15.46 -4.34
CA ASP A 77 7.90 15.35 -3.09
C ASP A 77 6.46 14.87 -3.30
N PHE A 78 6.02 14.68 -4.54
CA PHE A 78 4.70 14.11 -4.82
C PHE A 78 4.64 12.61 -4.56
N TYR A 79 5.78 11.90 -4.50
CA TYR A 79 5.79 10.43 -4.42
C TYR A 79 6.75 9.86 -3.37
N THR A 80 6.21 9.02 -2.49
CA THR A 80 6.98 8.14 -1.59
C THR A 80 6.99 6.72 -2.15
N PRO A 81 8.15 6.17 -2.56
CA PRO A 81 8.23 4.83 -3.14
C PRO A 81 8.07 3.72 -2.12
N GLY A 82 7.37 2.67 -2.54
CA GLY A 82 7.43 1.35 -1.97
C GLY A 82 8.36 0.43 -2.75
N PHE A 83 8.77 -0.70 -2.15
CA PHE A 83 9.64 -1.69 -2.77
C PHE A 83 9.18 -3.12 -2.48
N HIS A 84 9.59 -4.04 -3.33
CA HIS A 84 9.25 -5.46 -3.26
C HIS A 84 10.39 -6.30 -2.70
N ILE A 85 10.01 -7.36 -2.00
CA ILE A 85 10.85 -8.46 -1.52
C ILE A 85 10.21 -9.79 -1.92
N HIS A 86 10.91 -10.91 -1.69
CA HIS A 86 10.39 -12.23 -2.02
C HIS A 86 10.96 -13.31 -1.10
N PRO A 87 10.13 -14.12 -0.43
CA PRO A 87 10.60 -15.10 0.57
C PRO A 87 11.50 -16.19 -0.01
N ALA A 88 11.33 -16.60 -1.27
CA ALA A 88 12.23 -17.57 -1.90
C ALA A 88 13.65 -17.03 -2.18
N PHE A 89 13.85 -15.71 -2.05
CA PHE A 89 15.13 -15.03 -2.24
C PHE A 89 15.46 -14.23 -0.99
N CYS A 90 15.53 -14.90 0.17
CA CYS A 90 15.67 -14.27 1.50
C CYS A 90 16.90 -13.37 1.56
N ARG A 91 18.06 -13.86 1.15
CA ARG A 91 19.31 -13.08 1.15
C ARG A 91 19.20 -11.82 0.30
N GLU A 92 18.73 -11.97 -0.95
CA GLU A 92 18.56 -10.85 -1.87
C GLU A 92 17.51 -9.84 -1.36
N SER A 93 16.47 -10.34 -0.68
CA SER A 93 15.44 -9.50 -0.04
C SER A 93 16.02 -8.70 1.12
N CYS A 94 16.83 -9.30 1.99
CA CYS A 94 17.51 -8.60 3.06
C CYS A 94 18.52 -7.55 2.53
N GLU A 95 19.30 -7.90 1.50
CA GLU A 95 20.19 -6.95 0.82
C GLU A 95 19.40 -5.77 0.22
N GLU A 96 18.21 -6.01 -0.31
CA GLU A 96 17.34 -4.98 -0.89
C GLU A 96 16.69 -4.10 0.20
N ILE A 97 16.29 -4.66 1.33
CA ILE A 97 15.83 -3.91 2.50
C ILE A 97 16.92 -2.93 2.95
N ASP A 98 18.14 -3.42 3.14
CA ASP A 98 19.30 -2.60 3.49
C ASP A 98 19.54 -1.47 2.48
N PHE A 99 19.47 -1.80 1.20
CA PHE A 99 19.68 -0.85 0.11
C PHE A 99 18.64 0.26 0.11
N MET A 100 17.36 -0.09 0.31
CA MET A 100 16.25 0.86 0.34
C MET A 100 16.24 1.68 1.63
N HIS A 101 16.45 1.05 2.77
CA HIS A 101 16.52 1.73 4.07
C HIS A 101 17.59 2.82 4.09
N ARG A 102 18.81 2.56 3.57
CA ARG A 102 19.88 3.56 3.44
C ARG A 102 19.54 4.75 2.55
N ARG A 103 18.48 4.65 1.74
CA ARG A 103 17.94 5.74 0.89
C ARG A 103 16.73 6.43 1.49
N GLY A 104 16.40 6.09 2.74
CA GLY A 104 15.26 6.63 3.46
C GLY A 104 13.92 6.07 2.97
N ILE A 105 13.92 4.93 2.25
CA ILE A 105 12.69 4.24 1.84
C ILE A 105 12.31 3.25 2.93
N ARG A 106 11.09 3.41 3.45
CA ARG A 106 10.61 2.63 4.59
C ARG A 106 9.41 1.74 4.27
N LEU A 107 8.80 1.88 3.09
CA LEU A 107 7.61 1.12 2.71
C LEU A 107 8.00 -0.12 1.92
N MET A 108 7.78 -1.31 2.48
CA MET A 108 7.70 -2.56 1.74
C MET A 108 6.29 -2.75 1.18
N GLY A 109 6.16 -3.02 -0.10
CA GLY A 109 4.88 -3.35 -0.73
C GLY A 109 4.20 -2.18 -1.45
N GLU A 110 3.00 -2.38 -1.96
CA GLU A 110 2.16 -3.56 -1.62
C GLU A 110 2.84 -4.88 -2.00
N LEU A 111 2.85 -5.83 -1.06
CA LEU A 111 3.33 -7.19 -1.30
C LEU A 111 2.16 -8.05 -1.81
N VAL A 112 2.24 -8.50 -3.05
CA VAL A 112 1.14 -9.23 -3.74
C VAL A 112 1.59 -10.65 -4.08
N PRO A 113 1.32 -11.63 -3.20
CA PRO A 113 1.81 -13.00 -3.34
C PRO A 113 1.54 -13.63 -4.70
N TYR A 114 0.30 -13.58 -5.15
CA TYR A 114 -0.12 -14.23 -6.40
C TYR A 114 0.50 -13.59 -7.67
N MET A 115 0.88 -12.32 -7.62
CA MET A 115 1.57 -11.66 -8.75
C MET A 115 3.05 -12.01 -8.81
N HIS A 116 3.66 -12.29 -7.67
CA HIS A 116 5.09 -12.56 -7.57
C HIS A 116 5.41 -14.06 -7.47
N GLY A 117 4.38 -14.94 -7.45
CA GLY A 117 4.55 -16.38 -7.51
C GLY A 117 4.99 -17.02 -6.19
N TRP A 118 4.63 -16.45 -5.06
CA TRP A 118 4.81 -17.04 -3.75
C TRP A 118 3.46 -17.19 -3.00
N GLY A 119 3.45 -17.98 -1.93
CA GLY A 119 2.23 -18.33 -1.20
C GLY A 119 1.92 -17.40 -0.04
N GLU A 120 1.91 -17.96 1.16
CA GLU A 120 1.48 -17.29 2.39
C GLU A 120 2.64 -16.52 3.05
N PHE A 121 2.30 -15.67 4.04
CA PHE A 121 3.26 -14.90 4.84
C PHE A 121 3.80 -15.76 5.99
N ASP A 122 4.36 -16.92 5.67
CA ASP A 122 4.85 -17.88 6.65
C ASP A 122 6.23 -18.46 6.29
N GLY A 123 6.77 -19.27 7.20
CA GLY A 123 8.06 -19.93 7.02
C GLY A 123 9.27 -19.12 7.47
N GLN A 124 10.40 -19.83 7.58
CA GLN A 124 11.63 -19.27 8.16
C GLN A 124 12.15 -18.06 7.39
N SER A 125 12.14 -18.11 6.05
CA SER A 125 12.60 -16.99 5.21
C SER A 125 11.78 -15.72 5.44
N TRP A 126 10.46 -15.86 5.65
CA TRP A 126 9.61 -14.73 6.03
C TRP A 126 10.01 -14.15 7.38
N MET A 127 10.24 -15.01 8.38
CA MET A 127 10.64 -14.55 9.71
C MET A 127 11.97 -13.78 9.63
N GLU A 128 12.97 -14.28 8.93
CA GLU A 128 14.28 -13.60 8.75
C GLU A 128 14.14 -12.23 8.06
N ILE A 129 13.30 -12.14 7.02
CA ILE A 129 13.03 -10.87 6.33
C ILE A 129 12.31 -9.90 7.25
N MET A 130 11.32 -10.37 8.00
CA MET A 130 10.52 -9.54 8.88
C MET A 130 11.28 -9.14 10.16
N ASP A 131 12.20 -9.95 10.65
CA ASP A 131 13.11 -9.59 11.74
C ASP A 131 13.94 -8.35 11.34
N LEU A 132 14.49 -8.33 10.13
CA LEU A 132 15.22 -7.15 9.63
C LEU A 132 14.29 -5.94 9.40
N ALA A 133 13.06 -6.17 8.96
CA ALA A 133 12.07 -5.11 8.83
C ALA A 133 11.67 -4.52 10.19
N ASP A 134 11.60 -5.35 11.23
CA ASP A 134 11.31 -4.95 12.61
C ASP A 134 12.47 -4.11 13.18
N ASP A 135 13.71 -4.54 12.99
CA ASP A 135 14.92 -3.80 13.40
C ASP A 135 14.95 -2.38 12.79
N TYR A 136 14.48 -2.23 11.56
CA TYR A 136 14.43 -0.94 10.85
C TYR A 136 13.11 -0.18 11.03
N SER A 137 12.15 -0.73 11.75
CA SER A 137 10.82 -0.16 11.98
C SER A 137 10.15 0.22 10.64
N LEU A 138 10.12 -0.72 9.70
CA LEU A 138 9.57 -0.49 8.36
C LEU A 138 8.04 -0.50 8.36
N LEU A 139 7.48 0.02 7.28
CA LEU A 139 6.07 -0.14 6.91
C LEU A 139 5.96 -1.34 5.98
N CYS A 140 5.00 -2.23 6.22
CA CYS A 140 4.72 -3.39 5.38
C CYS A 140 3.28 -3.35 4.91
N CYS A 141 3.05 -2.86 3.69
CA CYS A 141 1.76 -2.96 3.03
C CYS A 141 1.65 -4.32 2.34
N TYR A 142 0.61 -5.07 2.64
CA TYR A 142 0.42 -6.41 2.10
C TYR A 142 -0.99 -6.61 1.56
N HIS A 143 -1.06 -7.30 0.42
CA HIS A 143 -2.34 -7.74 -0.13
C HIS A 143 -2.98 -8.76 0.81
N THR A 144 -4.22 -8.51 1.20
CA THR A 144 -4.88 -9.34 2.21
C THR A 144 -5.15 -10.76 1.67
N PRO A 145 -4.54 -11.79 2.24
CA PRO A 145 -4.78 -13.17 1.83
C PRO A 145 -6.16 -13.65 2.29
N PHE A 146 -6.76 -14.56 1.51
CA PHE A 146 -8.11 -15.04 1.78
C PHE A 146 -8.23 -15.98 2.99
N ALA A 147 -7.14 -16.62 3.42
CA ALA A 147 -7.20 -17.70 4.41
C ALA A 147 -6.05 -17.68 5.43
N PHE A 148 -5.17 -16.71 5.39
CA PHE A 148 -4.00 -16.66 6.26
C PHE A 148 -4.24 -15.79 7.49
N ASP A 149 -3.95 -16.33 8.68
CA ASP A 149 -3.99 -15.56 9.92
C ASP A 149 -2.69 -14.76 10.10
N MET A 150 -2.76 -13.46 9.91
CA MET A 150 -1.64 -12.54 10.13
C MET A 150 -1.30 -12.32 11.62
N GLY A 151 -2.14 -12.77 12.55
CA GLY A 151 -1.96 -12.55 13.98
C GLY A 151 -0.58 -12.96 14.52
N PRO A 152 -0.05 -14.14 14.20
CA PRO A 152 1.30 -14.54 14.62
C PRO A 152 2.40 -13.60 14.09
N MET A 153 2.33 -13.17 12.83
CA MET A 153 3.27 -12.25 12.21
C MET A 153 3.24 -10.87 12.88
N LEU A 154 2.04 -10.33 13.09
CA LEU A 154 1.81 -9.06 13.79
C LEU A 154 2.38 -9.08 15.21
N SER A 155 2.23 -10.19 15.92
CA SER A 155 2.72 -10.35 17.30
C SER A 155 4.23 -10.50 17.38
N ALA A 156 4.84 -11.17 16.40
CA ALA A 156 6.28 -11.43 16.38
C ALA A 156 7.10 -10.17 16.04
N HIS A 157 6.54 -9.23 15.28
CA HIS A 157 7.25 -8.05 14.78
C HIS A 157 6.53 -6.75 15.18
N PRO A 158 6.60 -6.36 16.47
CA PRO A 158 5.83 -5.23 17.01
C PRO A 158 6.29 -3.86 16.52
N ASN A 159 7.53 -3.72 16.03
CA ASN A 159 8.06 -2.47 15.48
C ASN A 159 7.74 -2.28 13.99
N VAL A 160 7.34 -3.33 13.29
CA VAL A 160 6.80 -3.21 11.93
C VAL A 160 5.39 -2.63 12.00
N THR A 161 5.14 -1.58 11.24
CA THR A 161 3.77 -1.14 10.99
C THR A 161 3.22 -1.87 9.78
N PHE A 162 2.26 -2.75 10.01
CA PHE A 162 1.57 -3.46 8.94
C PHE A 162 0.39 -2.68 8.43
N VAL A 163 0.20 -2.68 7.11
CA VAL A 163 -0.97 -2.08 6.46
C VAL A 163 -1.64 -3.16 5.62
N ALA A 164 -2.81 -3.58 6.05
CA ALA A 164 -3.65 -4.48 5.26
C ALA A 164 -4.25 -3.70 4.09
N ALA A 165 -4.01 -4.16 2.87
CA ALA A 165 -4.60 -3.57 1.68
C ALA A 165 -6.04 -4.06 1.50
N HIS A 166 -6.93 -3.13 1.17
CA HIS A 166 -8.33 -3.35 0.80
C HIS A 166 -9.25 -3.79 1.94
N PRO A 167 -10.36 -3.08 2.17
CA PRO A 167 -11.36 -3.52 3.15
C PRO A 167 -11.99 -4.88 2.79
N GLY A 168 -12.08 -5.20 1.49
CA GLY A 168 -12.65 -6.45 1.03
C GLY A 168 -14.18 -6.51 1.11
N ASP A 169 -14.72 -7.71 1.22
CA ASP A 169 -16.12 -7.93 1.48
C ASP A 169 -16.47 -7.77 2.98
N ARG A 170 -17.73 -8.03 3.34
CA ARG A 170 -18.20 -7.83 4.72
C ARG A 170 -17.47 -8.74 5.72
N GLU A 171 -17.19 -9.97 5.36
CA GLU A 171 -16.51 -10.92 6.24
C GLU A 171 -15.08 -10.47 6.49
N ARG A 172 -14.39 -10.01 5.44
CA ARG A 172 -13.04 -9.47 5.52
C ARG A 172 -12.96 -8.21 6.38
N VAL A 173 -13.92 -7.31 6.27
CA VAL A 173 -14.01 -6.12 7.14
C VAL A 173 -14.06 -6.53 8.61
N GLU A 174 -14.87 -7.54 8.98
CA GLU A 174 -14.95 -8.00 10.36
C GLU A 174 -13.63 -8.67 10.83
N GLU A 175 -12.96 -9.41 9.97
CA GLU A 175 -11.64 -9.98 10.26
C GLU A 175 -10.60 -8.87 10.53
N HIS A 176 -10.54 -7.84 9.70
CA HIS A 176 -9.68 -6.68 9.93
C HIS A 176 -9.97 -6.01 11.27
N ILE A 177 -11.24 -5.78 11.59
CA ILE A 177 -11.65 -5.20 12.87
C ILE A 177 -11.14 -6.05 14.04
N GLN A 178 -11.29 -7.36 13.98
CA GLN A 178 -10.83 -8.27 15.05
C GLN A 178 -9.30 -8.27 15.18
N LEU A 179 -8.56 -8.25 14.08
CA LEU A 179 -7.11 -8.15 14.10
C LEU A 179 -6.65 -6.79 14.65
N MET A 180 -7.22 -5.68 14.16
CA MET A 180 -6.88 -4.33 14.61
C MET A 180 -7.18 -4.09 16.10
N LYS A 181 -8.19 -4.75 16.67
CA LYS A 181 -8.47 -4.70 18.12
C LYS A 181 -7.43 -5.43 18.97
N ARG A 182 -6.70 -6.37 18.40
CA ARG A 182 -5.68 -7.18 19.10
C ARG A 182 -4.26 -6.70 18.85
N HIS A 183 -4.02 -5.99 17.74
CA HIS A 183 -2.69 -5.60 17.29
C HIS A 183 -2.64 -4.11 16.97
N ASP A 184 -1.91 -3.34 17.76
CA ASP A 184 -1.81 -1.87 17.60
C ASP A 184 -0.92 -1.46 16.42
N ASN A 185 -0.08 -2.37 15.93
CA ASN A 185 0.78 -2.18 14.77
C ASN A 185 0.08 -2.50 13.42
N LEU A 186 -1.23 -2.81 13.43
CA LEU A 186 -2.00 -3.04 12.21
C LEU A 186 -2.84 -1.83 11.83
N TYR A 187 -2.72 -1.42 10.58
CA TYR A 187 -3.49 -0.40 9.88
C TYR A 187 -4.30 -1.04 8.74
N LEU A 188 -5.31 -0.36 8.28
CA LEU A 188 -6.11 -0.74 7.11
C LEU A 188 -6.13 0.42 6.11
N ASP A 189 -5.80 0.17 4.86
CA ASP A 189 -6.07 1.14 3.81
C ASP A 189 -7.43 0.88 3.13
N LEU A 190 -8.00 1.93 2.55
CA LEU A 190 -9.33 1.92 1.97
C LEU A 190 -9.33 1.63 0.47
N SER A 191 -8.20 1.25 -0.10
CA SER A 191 -8.03 1.06 -1.53
C SER A 191 -8.80 -0.16 -2.08
N GLY A 192 -8.87 -0.29 -3.39
CA GLY A 192 -9.39 -1.47 -4.06
C GLY A 192 -10.83 -1.83 -3.68
N THR A 193 -11.04 -3.06 -3.25
CA THR A 193 -12.38 -3.59 -2.98
C THR A 193 -12.89 -3.21 -1.60
N GLY A 194 -14.13 -2.72 -1.52
CA GLY A 194 -14.84 -2.58 -0.23
C GLY A 194 -15.44 -1.20 0.00
N LEU A 195 -14.71 -0.12 -0.19
CA LEU A 195 -15.11 1.26 0.13
C LEU A 195 -16.38 1.74 -0.61
N PHE A 196 -16.72 1.15 -1.74
CA PHE A 196 -17.94 1.47 -2.49
C PHE A 196 -19.24 1.11 -1.74
N ARG A 197 -19.17 0.35 -0.64
CA ARG A 197 -20.34 0.00 0.18
C ARG A 197 -20.61 1.12 1.18
N LEU A 198 -21.77 1.76 1.06
CA LEU A 198 -22.21 2.82 1.98
C LEU A 198 -22.21 2.32 3.43
N GLY A 199 -21.59 3.08 4.32
CA GLY A 199 -21.52 2.81 5.75
C GLY A 199 -20.35 1.95 6.19
N VAL A 200 -19.56 1.35 5.28
CA VAL A 200 -18.40 0.53 5.65
C VAL A 200 -17.35 1.36 6.39
N LEU A 201 -17.05 2.56 5.90
CA LEU A 201 -16.08 3.45 6.55
C LEU A 201 -16.58 3.89 7.92
N ARG A 202 -17.85 4.27 8.04
CA ARG A 202 -18.46 4.63 9.32
C ARG A 202 -18.42 3.47 10.31
N HIS A 203 -18.67 2.25 9.84
CA HIS A 203 -18.57 1.04 10.66
C HIS A 203 -17.14 0.83 11.17
N LEU A 204 -16.13 0.88 10.29
CA LEU A 204 -14.71 0.79 10.66
C LEU A 204 -14.34 1.84 11.72
N VAL A 205 -14.66 3.11 11.49
CA VAL A 205 -14.38 4.20 12.44
C VAL A 205 -15.04 3.95 13.80
N THR A 206 -16.27 3.45 13.80
CA THR A 206 -17.01 3.13 15.04
C THR A 206 -16.34 1.99 15.82
N GLN A 207 -15.77 1.01 15.13
CA GLN A 207 -15.22 -0.20 15.75
C GLN A 207 -13.76 -0.06 16.22
N VAL A 208 -12.93 0.67 15.46
CA VAL A 208 -11.47 0.73 15.68
C VAL A 208 -10.91 2.16 15.75
N GLY A 209 -11.77 3.17 15.66
CA GLY A 209 -11.33 4.57 15.57
C GLY A 209 -10.80 4.95 14.19
N ALA A 210 -10.43 6.20 14.01
CA ALA A 210 -9.94 6.73 12.74
C ALA A 210 -8.41 6.63 12.59
N GLU A 211 -7.68 6.46 13.69
CA GLU A 211 -6.24 6.68 13.79
C GLU A 211 -5.39 5.69 13.01
N ARG A 212 -5.97 4.56 12.64
CA ARG A 212 -5.30 3.47 11.92
C ARG A 212 -5.98 3.10 10.60
N ILE A 213 -6.77 4.03 10.06
CA ILE A 213 -7.40 3.92 8.74
C ILE A 213 -6.69 4.89 7.79
N LEU A 214 -6.24 4.39 6.64
CA LEU A 214 -5.50 5.16 5.64
C LEU A 214 -6.34 5.30 4.37
N PHE A 215 -6.31 6.46 3.75
CA PHE A 215 -6.87 6.63 2.42
C PHE A 215 -5.94 6.01 1.38
N GLY A 216 -6.50 5.21 0.49
CA GLY A 216 -5.84 4.62 -0.65
C GLY A 216 -6.83 4.43 -1.80
N THR A 217 -6.35 4.47 -3.04
CA THR A 217 -7.22 4.31 -4.22
C THR A 217 -7.01 3.03 -4.99
N ASP A 218 -5.81 2.45 -4.94
CA ASP A 218 -5.39 1.37 -5.84
C ASP A 218 -5.29 1.85 -7.30
N TYR A 219 -4.96 3.14 -7.50
CA TYR A 219 -4.73 3.68 -8.84
C TYR A 219 -3.51 2.97 -9.49
N PRO A 220 -3.57 2.59 -10.77
CA PRO A 220 -4.54 2.93 -11.81
C PRO A 220 -5.66 1.88 -12.01
N ILE A 221 -5.81 0.93 -11.09
CA ILE A 221 -6.87 -0.08 -11.15
C ILE A 221 -8.23 0.57 -10.91
N CYS A 222 -8.30 1.46 -9.92
CA CYS A 222 -9.51 2.15 -9.52
C CYS A 222 -9.47 3.65 -9.85
N ASN A 223 -10.66 4.25 -9.99
CA ASN A 223 -10.80 5.68 -10.28
C ASN A 223 -10.60 6.52 -9.00
N PRO A 224 -9.56 7.36 -8.90
CA PRO A 224 -9.22 8.07 -7.67
C PRO A 224 -10.31 9.06 -7.22
N ARG A 225 -11.02 9.69 -8.15
CA ARG A 225 -12.13 10.61 -7.81
C ARG A 225 -13.28 9.89 -7.12
N MET A 226 -13.56 8.65 -7.52
CA MET A 226 -14.60 7.84 -6.90
C MET A 226 -14.26 7.58 -5.42
N TYR A 227 -13.00 7.25 -5.11
CA TYR A 227 -12.56 6.97 -3.75
C TYR A 227 -12.58 8.21 -2.85
N VAL A 228 -12.12 9.35 -3.34
CA VAL A 228 -12.23 10.62 -2.61
C VAL A 228 -13.70 10.91 -2.28
N GLN A 229 -14.60 10.79 -3.27
CA GLN A 229 -16.02 11.05 -3.05
C GLN A 229 -16.69 10.00 -2.14
N ALA A 230 -16.23 8.75 -2.15
CA ALA A 230 -16.74 7.72 -1.26
C ALA A 230 -16.43 8.05 0.23
N VAL A 231 -15.22 8.54 0.52
CA VAL A 231 -14.87 8.99 1.88
C VAL A 231 -15.70 10.21 2.29
N LEU A 232 -15.76 11.24 1.43
CA LEU A 232 -16.51 12.47 1.71
C LEU A 232 -18.02 12.22 1.86
N GLY A 233 -18.56 11.29 1.07
CA GLY A 233 -19.99 10.92 1.09
C GLY A 233 -20.46 10.22 2.36
N GLU A 234 -19.53 9.69 3.18
CA GLU A 234 -19.87 9.15 4.49
C GLU A 234 -20.26 10.23 5.51
N ASN A 235 -20.00 11.51 5.23
CA ASN A 235 -20.32 12.65 6.10
C ASN A 235 -19.85 12.43 7.54
N LEU A 236 -18.62 11.97 7.71
CA LEU A 236 -17.96 11.89 9.01
C LEU A 236 -17.58 13.30 9.51
N PRO A 237 -17.32 13.48 10.81
CA PRO A 237 -16.77 14.73 11.31
C PRO A 237 -15.51 15.14 10.55
N GLU A 238 -15.31 16.43 10.33
CA GLU A 238 -14.19 16.98 9.55
C GLU A 238 -12.83 16.48 10.07
N GLU A 239 -12.62 16.49 11.37
CA GLU A 239 -11.40 15.98 12.02
C GLU A 239 -11.14 14.48 11.71
N VAL A 240 -12.18 13.67 11.70
CA VAL A 240 -12.09 12.23 11.36
C VAL A 240 -11.74 12.05 9.89
N THR A 241 -12.40 12.82 9.02
CA THR A 241 -12.15 12.80 7.57
C THR A 241 -10.72 13.23 7.25
N GLU A 242 -10.22 14.30 7.90
CA GLU A 242 -8.85 14.79 7.72
C GLU A 242 -7.81 13.76 8.17
N LYS A 243 -8.02 13.11 9.33
CA LYS A 243 -7.14 12.02 9.79
C LYS A 243 -7.01 10.92 8.73
N ILE A 244 -8.12 10.48 8.15
CA ILE A 244 -8.16 9.39 7.17
C ILE A 244 -7.53 9.82 5.85
N LEU A 245 -7.90 11.00 5.33
CA LEU A 245 -7.43 11.47 4.03
C LEU A 245 -5.96 11.90 4.02
N CYS A 246 -5.41 12.33 5.17
CA CYS A 246 -4.06 12.90 5.22
C CYS A 246 -3.30 12.55 6.51
N GLY A 247 -3.84 12.88 7.67
CA GLY A 247 -3.10 12.94 8.93
C GLY A 247 -2.39 11.64 9.31
N ASN A 248 -3.05 10.50 9.12
CA ASN A 248 -2.47 9.19 9.43
C ASN A 248 -1.32 8.83 8.49
N SER A 249 -1.52 9.00 7.19
CA SER A 249 -0.48 8.74 6.18
C SER A 249 0.73 9.65 6.36
N ARG A 250 0.49 10.95 6.62
CA ARG A 250 1.55 11.93 6.92
C ARG A 250 2.41 11.49 8.11
N ARG A 251 1.77 11.06 9.20
CA ARG A 251 2.48 10.57 10.39
C ARG A 251 3.32 9.32 10.09
N LEU A 252 2.77 8.35 9.37
CA LEU A 252 3.48 7.11 9.04
C LEU A 252 4.65 7.33 8.07
N LEU A 253 4.46 8.18 7.07
CA LEU A 253 5.47 8.49 6.05
C LEU A 253 6.50 9.53 6.52
N GLN A 254 6.23 10.20 7.66
CA GLN A 254 7.08 11.27 8.23
C GLN A 254 7.25 12.47 7.29
N LEU A 255 6.14 12.89 6.65
CA LEU A 255 6.08 14.03 5.71
C LEU A 255 5.90 15.39 6.42
#